data_fb9b2fde14fc1fd1866ec2d5267a3221
#
_entry.id   fb9b2fde14fc1fd1866ec2d5267a3221
#
_cell.length_a   1.000
_cell.length_b   1.000
_cell.length_c   1.000
_cell.angle_alpha   90.00
_cell.angle_beta   90.00
_cell.angle_gamma   90.00
#
_symmetry.space_group_name_H-M   'P 1'
#
loop_
_entity.id
_entity.type
_entity.pdbx_description
1 polymer ?
#
loop_
_entity_poly.entity_id
_entity_poly.type
_entity_poly.pdbx_seq_one_letter_code
_entity_poly.pdbx_strand_id
1 'polypeptide(L)'
;DLATMIKKCKEDFPGKKVILLAHSFGSFVSQCYIEKYGAEIDGVVLCGSAGPRLLLSGVGRVISGIVMKCTGKRKKSALLDTLVFGTYNKGIESDSAAAWICRDHEEVKKYDDDPFCGFKVTNEFFYDFLGGLTSIHKKKNMNKIPKDLPVFLMAGDGDPVGEYGKSVKKLFTSYKKLGIKDV
;
A
#
# COMPACT_ATOMS: atom_id res chain seq x y z
N ASP A 1 -3.45 -6.57 -15.80
CA ASP A 1 -2.93 -6.33 -14.47
C ASP A 1 -1.47 -5.81 -14.51
N LEU A 2 -0.81 -5.61 -13.36
CA LEU A 2 0.55 -5.04 -13.30
C LEU A 2 1.58 -5.89 -14.07
N ALA A 3 1.51 -7.22 -13.96
CA ALA A 3 2.42 -8.11 -14.68
C ALA A 3 2.27 -7.97 -16.21
N THR A 4 1.04 -7.85 -16.68
CA THR A 4 0.74 -7.63 -18.12
C THR A 4 1.32 -6.30 -18.60
N MET A 5 1.19 -5.23 -17.78
CA MET A 5 1.75 -3.91 -18.13
C MET A 5 3.29 -3.94 -18.19
N ILE A 6 3.93 -4.59 -17.23
CA ILE A 6 5.40 -4.71 -17.22
C ILE A 6 5.89 -5.54 -18.42
N LYS A 7 5.19 -6.64 -18.75
CA LYS A 7 5.50 -7.42 -19.95
C LYS A 7 5.41 -6.55 -21.21
N LYS A 8 4.33 -5.79 -21.35
CA LYS A 8 4.17 -4.87 -22.48
C LYS A 8 5.29 -3.81 -22.53
N CYS A 9 5.65 -3.20 -21.40
CA CYS A 9 6.78 -2.25 -21.37
C CYS A 9 8.07 -2.89 -21.88
N LYS A 10 8.37 -4.14 -21.53
CA LYS A 10 9.55 -4.85 -22.03
C LYS A 10 9.48 -5.15 -23.53
N GLU A 11 8.29 -5.45 -24.04
CA GLU A 11 8.05 -5.65 -25.47
C GLU A 11 8.23 -4.34 -26.26
N ASP A 12 7.70 -3.23 -25.73
CA ASP A 12 7.77 -1.91 -26.37
C ASP A 12 9.18 -1.29 -26.26
N PHE A 13 9.97 -1.63 -25.23
CA PHE A 13 11.30 -1.07 -24.96
C PHE A 13 12.33 -2.19 -24.68
N PRO A 14 12.68 -3.00 -25.70
CA PRO A 14 13.57 -4.14 -25.50
C PRO A 14 14.97 -3.71 -25.03
N GLY A 15 15.52 -4.45 -24.07
CA GLY A 15 16.85 -4.22 -23.50
C GLY A 15 16.93 -3.02 -22.53
N LYS A 16 15.82 -2.33 -22.26
CA LYS A 16 15.81 -1.25 -21.25
C LYS A 16 15.52 -1.82 -19.86
N LYS A 17 16.11 -1.17 -18.84
CA LYS A 17 15.80 -1.47 -17.44
C LYS A 17 14.40 -1.03 -17.07
N VAL A 18 13.72 -1.86 -16.29
CA VAL A 18 12.38 -1.57 -15.77
C VAL A 18 12.45 -1.32 -14.28
N ILE A 19 12.25 -0.06 -13.87
CA ILE A 19 12.13 0.34 -12.46
C ILE A 19 10.65 0.61 -12.16
N LEU A 20 10.10 -0.12 -11.19
CA LEU A 20 8.71 0.03 -10.75
C LEU A 20 8.61 1.09 -9.66
N LEU A 21 8.05 2.26 -9.97
CA LEU A 21 7.69 3.27 -8.97
C LEU A 21 6.24 3.07 -8.54
N ALA A 22 6.01 2.93 -7.26
CA ALA A 22 4.70 2.65 -6.70
C ALA A 22 4.38 3.51 -5.48
N HIS A 23 3.21 4.16 -5.48
CA HIS A 23 2.78 5.05 -4.42
C HIS A 23 1.54 4.52 -3.69
N SER A 24 1.49 4.70 -2.37
CA SER A 24 0.34 4.40 -1.50
C SER A 24 -0.21 2.97 -1.72
N PHE A 25 -1.48 2.81 -2.08
CA PHE A 25 -2.10 1.51 -2.41
C PHE A 25 -1.28 0.74 -3.46
N GLY A 26 -0.75 1.43 -4.49
CA GLY A 26 0.11 0.83 -5.50
C GLY A 26 1.38 0.23 -4.91
N SER A 27 1.91 0.77 -3.80
CA SER A 27 3.09 0.22 -3.13
C SER A 27 2.81 -1.15 -2.49
N PHE A 28 1.60 -1.39 -1.97
CA PHE A 28 1.20 -2.71 -1.46
C PHE A 28 0.99 -3.72 -2.58
N VAL A 29 0.41 -3.29 -3.70
CA VAL A 29 0.31 -4.11 -4.93
C VAL A 29 1.71 -4.49 -5.41
N SER A 30 2.66 -3.55 -5.38
CA SER A 30 4.04 -3.79 -5.79
C SER A 30 4.81 -4.68 -4.82
N GLN A 31 4.56 -4.60 -3.51
CA GLN A 31 5.06 -5.61 -2.56
C GLN A 31 4.59 -7.02 -2.94
N CYS A 32 3.31 -7.18 -3.29
CA CYS A 32 2.80 -8.47 -3.77
C CYS A 32 3.44 -8.87 -5.11
N TYR A 33 3.68 -7.91 -6.00
CA TYR A 33 4.31 -8.16 -7.30
C TYR A 33 5.74 -8.69 -7.15
N ILE A 34 6.57 -8.03 -6.34
CA ILE A 34 7.98 -8.46 -6.16
C ILE A 34 8.11 -9.81 -5.48
N GLU A 35 7.12 -10.24 -4.68
CA GLU A 35 7.07 -11.58 -4.11
C GLU A 35 6.81 -12.68 -5.14
N LYS A 36 6.17 -12.35 -6.27
CA LYS A 36 5.75 -13.29 -7.31
C LYS A 36 6.58 -13.18 -8.58
N TYR A 37 6.94 -11.97 -8.95
CA TYR A 37 7.52 -11.60 -10.24
C TYR A 37 8.72 -10.65 -10.10
N GLY A 38 9.33 -10.57 -8.92
CA GLY A 38 10.42 -9.63 -8.66
C GLY A 38 11.65 -9.79 -9.59
N ALA A 39 11.84 -10.99 -10.16
CA ALA A 39 12.87 -11.22 -11.16
C ALA A 39 12.58 -10.58 -12.53
N GLU A 40 11.36 -10.07 -12.74
CA GLU A 40 10.95 -9.44 -13.98
C GLU A 40 11.28 -7.95 -14.06
N ILE A 41 11.79 -7.35 -12.99
CA ILE A 41 12.13 -5.92 -12.91
C ILE A 41 13.54 -5.71 -12.35
N ASP A 42 14.13 -4.57 -12.66
CA ASP A 42 15.50 -4.22 -12.27
C ASP A 42 15.57 -3.40 -10.97
N GLY A 43 14.44 -2.99 -10.44
CA GLY A 43 14.35 -2.28 -9.17
C GLY A 43 12.92 -1.86 -8.84
N VAL A 44 12.67 -1.53 -7.57
CA VAL A 44 11.37 -1.05 -7.10
C VAL A 44 11.52 0.11 -6.13
N VAL A 45 10.68 1.13 -6.30
CA VAL A 45 10.52 2.25 -5.36
C VAL A 45 9.14 2.13 -4.72
N LEU A 46 9.10 1.97 -3.40
CA LEU A 46 7.88 1.89 -2.60
C LEU A 46 7.71 3.20 -1.82
N CYS A 47 6.85 4.08 -2.33
CA CYS A 47 6.58 5.39 -1.76
C CYS A 47 5.27 5.36 -0.95
N GLY A 48 5.25 5.98 0.25
CA GLY A 48 4.08 6.03 1.11
C GLY A 48 3.55 4.65 1.49
N SER A 49 4.47 3.72 1.78
CA SER A 49 4.18 2.32 2.06
C SER A 49 4.18 2.01 3.56
N ALA A 50 3.82 0.78 3.92
CA ALA A 50 3.89 0.30 5.29
C ALA A 50 4.43 -1.13 5.38
N GLY A 51 4.97 -1.46 6.54
CA GLY A 51 5.50 -2.79 6.86
C GLY A 51 4.51 -3.67 7.65
N PRO A 52 5.00 -4.77 8.19
CA PRO A 52 4.18 -5.80 8.82
C PRO A 52 3.36 -5.30 10.02
N ARG A 53 2.03 -5.49 9.94
CA ARG A 53 1.04 -5.31 11.02
C ARG A 53 0.06 -6.48 11.02
N LEU A 54 0.58 -7.70 11.04
CA LEU A 54 -0.20 -8.93 10.82
C LEU A 54 -1.42 -9.06 11.73
N LEU A 55 -1.28 -8.71 13.02
CA LEU A 55 -2.40 -8.79 13.96
C LEU A 55 -3.49 -7.78 13.59
N LEU A 56 -3.12 -6.51 13.36
CA LEU A 56 -4.07 -5.44 13.05
C LEU A 56 -4.81 -5.71 11.72
N SER A 57 -4.07 -6.07 10.67
CA SER A 57 -4.68 -6.40 9.38
C SER A 57 -5.51 -7.68 9.43
N GLY A 58 -5.11 -8.67 10.24
CA GLY A 58 -5.88 -9.89 10.46
C GLY A 58 -7.21 -9.64 11.17
N VAL A 59 -7.20 -8.88 12.27
CA VAL A 59 -8.41 -8.48 13.00
C VAL A 59 -9.32 -7.62 12.11
N GLY A 60 -8.74 -6.62 11.44
CA GLY A 60 -9.49 -5.77 10.51
C GLY A 60 -10.15 -6.57 9.39
N ARG A 61 -9.48 -7.60 8.86
CA ARG A 61 -10.06 -8.50 7.86
C ARG A 61 -11.27 -9.26 8.41
N VAL A 62 -11.19 -9.78 9.63
CA VAL A 62 -12.31 -10.48 10.26
C VAL A 62 -13.51 -9.54 10.43
N ILE A 63 -13.29 -8.33 10.96
CA ILE A 63 -14.35 -7.32 11.11
C ILE A 63 -14.95 -6.97 9.75
N SER A 64 -14.13 -6.71 8.74
CA SER A 64 -14.60 -6.42 7.37
C SER A 64 -15.42 -7.57 6.79
N GLY A 65 -15.04 -8.82 7.06
CA GLY A 65 -15.79 -10.02 6.66
C GLY A 65 -17.16 -10.11 7.31
N ILE A 66 -17.27 -9.79 8.60
CA ILE A 66 -18.55 -9.74 9.32
C ILE A 66 -19.45 -8.65 8.74
N VAL A 67 -18.93 -7.41 8.63
CA VAL A 67 -19.68 -6.28 8.05
C VAL A 67 -20.14 -6.61 6.64
N MET A 68 -19.27 -7.16 5.81
CA MET A 68 -19.60 -7.57 4.44
C MET A 68 -20.72 -8.60 4.38
N LYS A 69 -20.73 -9.59 5.29
CA LYS A 69 -21.79 -10.60 5.37
C LYS A 69 -23.13 -10.00 5.82
N CYS A 70 -23.10 -9.08 6.80
CA CYS A 70 -24.31 -8.49 7.38
C CYS A 70 -24.94 -7.43 6.46
N THR A 71 -24.15 -6.65 5.73
CA THR A 71 -24.61 -5.47 4.98
C THR A 71 -24.51 -5.61 3.47
N GLY A 72 -23.72 -6.57 2.98
CA GLY A 72 -23.49 -6.84 1.57
C GLY A 72 -22.13 -6.36 1.05
N LYS A 73 -21.62 -7.07 0.04
CA LYS A 73 -20.28 -6.89 -0.53
C LYS A 73 -20.05 -5.50 -1.12
N ARG A 74 -21.00 -5.04 -1.95
CA ARG A 74 -20.92 -3.76 -2.70
C ARG A 74 -21.35 -2.55 -1.88
N LYS A 75 -21.83 -2.75 -0.66
CA LYS A 75 -22.17 -1.64 0.24
C LYS A 75 -20.90 -0.96 0.76
N LYS A 76 -21.03 0.31 1.11
CA LYS A 76 -19.98 1.16 1.68
C LYS A 76 -20.28 1.33 3.17
N SER A 77 -19.33 1.01 4.04
CA SER A 77 -19.50 1.08 5.49
C SER A 77 -18.73 2.26 6.07
N ALA A 78 -19.42 3.20 6.69
CA ALA A 78 -18.80 4.27 7.44
C ALA A 78 -17.95 3.73 8.61
N LEU A 79 -18.37 2.62 9.22
CA LEU A 79 -17.60 1.96 10.28
C LEU A 79 -16.21 1.51 9.79
N LEU A 80 -16.13 0.83 8.64
CA LEU A 80 -14.86 0.37 8.10
C LEU A 80 -13.98 1.54 7.66
N ASP A 81 -14.59 2.56 7.07
CA ASP A 81 -13.92 3.79 6.67
C ASP A 81 -13.28 4.48 7.90
N THR A 82 -14.05 4.67 8.96
CA THR A 82 -13.57 5.27 10.21
C THR A 82 -12.49 4.41 10.89
N LEU A 83 -12.62 3.09 10.89
CA LEU A 83 -11.62 2.19 11.48
C LEU A 83 -10.27 2.26 10.76
N VAL A 84 -10.27 2.49 9.44
CA VAL A 84 -9.04 2.55 8.64
C VAL A 84 -8.47 3.96 8.57
N PHE A 85 -9.29 4.97 8.33
CA PHE A 85 -8.85 6.33 8.01
C PHE A 85 -9.16 7.35 9.11
N GLY A 86 -10.05 7.04 10.05
CA GLY A 86 -10.61 8.03 11.00
C GLY A 86 -9.59 8.71 11.94
N THR A 87 -8.37 8.19 12.04
CA THR A 87 -7.30 8.80 12.84
C THR A 87 -6.25 9.52 12.01
N TYR A 88 -6.35 9.50 10.67
CA TYR A 88 -5.27 9.99 9.81
C TYR A 88 -5.13 11.52 9.85
N ASN A 89 -6.22 12.25 10.02
CA ASN A 89 -6.21 13.70 10.21
C ASN A 89 -5.94 14.14 11.65
N LYS A 90 -5.63 13.22 12.57
CA LYS A 90 -5.42 13.62 13.98
C LYS A 90 -4.26 14.61 14.11
N GLY A 91 -4.57 15.80 14.62
CA GLY A 91 -3.59 16.89 14.80
C GLY A 91 -3.40 17.77 13.56
N ILE A 92 -4.23 17.58 12.51
CA ILE A 92 -4.26 18.46 11.34
C ILE A 92 -5.53 19.30 11.41
N GLU A 93 -5.39 20.62 11.44
CA GLU A 93 -6.51 21.56 11.37
C GLU A 93 -6.91 21.77 9.91
N SER A 94 -8.01 21.15 9.50
CA SER A 94 -8.54 21.24 8.13
C SER A 94 -9.96 20.73 8.08
N ASP A 95 -10.79 21.30 7.21
CA ASP A 95 -12.14 20.81 6.89
C ASP A 95 -12.12 19.61 5.93
N SER A 96 -10.99 19.35 5.26
CA SER A 96 -10.84 18.23 4.35
C SER A 96 -10.62 16.91 5.10
N ALA A 97 -11.38 15.86 4.73
CA ALA A 97 -11.13 14.51 5.19
C ALA A 97 -9.82 13.92 4.65
N ALA A 98 -9.24 14.51 3.61
CA ALA A 98 -8.02 14.11 2.93
C ALA A 98 -6.79 14.93 3.31
N ALA A 99 -6.85 15.82 4.31
CA ALA A 99 -5.75 16.72 4.69
C ALA A 99 -4.44 15.99 5.05
N TRP A 100 -4.51 14.75 5.49
CA TRP A 100 -3.35 13.92 5.80
C TRP A 100 -2.52 13.50 4.57
N ILE A 101 -3.06 13.69 3.34
CA ILE A 101 -2.41 13.25 2.10
C ILE A 101 -1.24 14.17 1.73
N CYS A 102 -1.41 15.47 1.94
CA CYS A 102 -0.40 16.47 1.57
C CYS A 102 -0.40 17.64 2.55
N ARG A 103 0.78 18.26 2.79
CA ARG A 103 0.90 19.49 3.58
C ARG A 103 0.49 20.74 2.78
N ASP A 104 0.48 20.63 1.45
CA ASP A 104 0.05 21.71 0.57
C ASP A 104 -1.48 21.67 0.44
N HIS A 105 -2.14 22.70 0.95
CA HIS A 105 -3.60 22.83 0.94
C HIS A 105 -4.18 22.93 -0.47
N GLU A 106 -3.43 23.49 -1.44
CA GLU A 106 -3.88 23.57 -2.83
C GLU A 106 -3.89 22.16 -3.48
N GLU A 107 -2.93 21.31 -3.15
CA GLU A 107 -2.92 19.93 -3.62
C GLU A 107 -4.04 19.10 -2.95
N VAL A 108 -4.30 19.33 -1.66
CA VAL A 108 -5.44 18.71 -0.96
C VAL A 108 -6.76 19.14 -1.61
N LYS A 109 -6.91 20.43 -1.93
CA LYS A 109 -8.10 20.94 -2.62
C LYS A 109 -8.29 20.31 -3.99
N LYS A 110 -7.24 20.16 -4.79
CA LYS A 110 -7.31 19.46 -6.07
C LYS A 110 -7.80 18.01 -5.91
N TYR A 111 -7.34 17.33 -4.86
CA TYR A 111 -7.78 15.98 -4.54
C TYR A 111 -9.26 15.94 -4.16
N ASP A 112 -9.74 16.88 -3.36
CA ASP A 112 -11.15 16.97 -2.95
C ASP A 112 -12.08 17.31 -4.12
N ASP A 113 -11.62 18.15 -5.05
CA ASP A 113 -12.38 18.58 -6.22
C ASP A 113 -12.40 17.50 -7.35
N ASP A 114 -11.50 16.52 -7.32
CA ASP A 114 -11.42 15.47 -8.35
C ASP A 114 -12.45 14.35 -8.10
N PRO A 115 -13.42 14.13 -9.02
CA PRO A 115 -14.45 13.10 -8.86
C PRO A 115 -13.90 11.66 -8.84
N PHE A 116 -12.66 11.46 -9.26
CA PHE A 116 -11.98 10.16 -9.20
C PHE A 116 -11.17 9.95 -7.91
N CYS A 117 -11.11 10.96 -7.03
CA CYS A 117 -10.45 10.90 -5.73
C CYS A 117 -11.46 10.87 -4.57
N GLY A 118 -11.05 10.50 -3.38
CA GLY A 118 -11.83 10.59 -2.15
C GLY A 118 -13.09 9.73 -2.07
N PHE A 119 -13.39 8.91 -3.07
CA PHE A 119 -14.60 8.08 -3.05
C PHE A 119 -14.52 6.96 -2.02
N LYS A 120 -15.65 6.70 -1.34
CA LYS A 120 -15.74 5.58 -0.38
C LYS A 120 -15.70 4.25 -1.10
N VAL A 121 -14.81 3.37 -0.63
CA VAL A 121 -14.64 2.01 -1.14
C VAL A 121 -15.69 1.04 -0.56
N THR A 122 -15.84 -0.13 -1.20
CA THR A 122 -16.81 -1.15 -0.79
C THR A 122 -16.31 -1.98 0.40
N ASN A 123 -17.24 -2.68 1.08
CA ASN A 123 -16.88 -3.62 2.14
C ASN A 123 -15.97 -4.75 1.65
N GLU A 124 -16.21 -5.24 0.42
CA GLU A 124 -15.37 -6.25 -0.21
C GLU A 124 -13.95 -5.76 -0.45
N PHE A 125 -13.77 -4.49 -0.86
CA PHE A 125 -12.44 -3.88 -0.98
C PHE A 125 -11.67 -3.92 0.34
N PHE A 126 -12.30 -3.52 1.46
CA PHE A 126 -11.62 -3.57 2.76
C PHE A 126 -11.23 -5.00 3.15
N TYR A 127 -12.11 -5.97 2.94
CA TYR A 127 -11.84 -7.37 3.23
C TYR A 127 -10.66 -7.91 2.43
N ASP A 128 -10.61 -7.63 1.13
CA ASP A 128 -9.56 -8.08 0.22
C ASP A 128 -8.25 -7.35 0.47
N PHE A 129 -8.30 -6.03 0.66
CA PHE A 129 -7.12 -5.22 0.96
C PHE A 129 -6.42 -5.66 2.26
N LEU A 130 -7.18 -5.81 3.35
CA LEU A 130 -6.63 -6.27 4.63
C LEU A 130 -6.11 -7.71 4.55
N GLY A 131 -6.77 -8.55 3.74
CA GLY A 131 -6.28 -9.88 3.40
C GLY A 131 -4.97 -9.84 2.61
N GLY A 132 -4.85 -8.94 1.65
CA GLY A 132 -3.64 -8.65 0.90
C GLY A 132 -2.49 -8.21 1.80
N LEU A 133 -2.72 -7.22 2.67
CA LEU A 133 -1.73 -6.75 3.66
C LEU A 133 -1.25 -7.88 4.57
N THR A 134 -2.16 -8.73 5.03
CA THR A 134 -1.79 -9.91 5.82
C THR A 134 -0.93 -10.88 5.00
N SER A 135 -1.22 -11.05 3.73
CA SER A 135 -0.50 -11.98 2.84
C SER A 135 0.92 -11.51 2.54
N ILE A 136 1.08 -10.27 2.07
CA ILE A 136 2.38 -9.71 1.67
C ILE A 136 3.37 -9.57 2.83
N HIS A 137 2.89 -9.54 4.06
CA HIS A 137 3.76 -9.44 5.23
C HIS A 137 4.04 -10.78 5.91
N LYS A 138 3.59 -11.90 5.32
CA LYS A 138 4.02 -13.24 5.79
C LYS A 138 5.47 -13.49 5.39
N LYS A 139 6.30 -13.89 6.35
CA LYS A 139 7.72 -14.19 6.12
C LYS A 139 7.94 -15.14 4.93
N LYS A 140 7.07 -16.16 4.76
CA LYS A 140 7.15 -17.10 3.63
C LYS A 140 6.98 -16.43 2.27
N ASN A 141 6.18 -15.36 2.17
CA ASN A 141 5.95 -14.63 0.93
C ASN A 141 7.07 -13.63 0.68
N MET A 142 7.39 -12.79 1.66
CA MET A 142 8.52 -11.86 1.56
C MET A 142 9.86 -12.57 1.25
N ASN A 143 10.02 -13.83 1.70
CA ASN A 143 11.23 -14.61 1.41
C ASN A 143 11.39 -14.98 -0.07
N LYS A 144 10.33 -14.89 -0.87
CA LYS A 144 10.37 -15.13 -2.33
C LYS A 144 10.95 -13.95 -3.11
N ILE A 145 11.06 -12.78 -2.51
CA ILE A 145 11.65 -11.60 -3.15
C ILE A 145 13.10 -11.93 -3.52
N PRO A 146 13.51 -11.68 -4.79
CA PRO A 146 14.89 -11.86 -5.22
C PRO A 146 15.84 -11.05 -4.35
N LYS A 147 16.93 -11.67 -3.91
CA LYS A 147 17.84 -11.05 -2.94
C LYS A 147 18.69 -9.93 -3.55
N ASP A 148 18.84 -9.96 -4.86
CA ASP A 148 19.59 -8.96 -5.64
C ASP A 148 18.71 -7.83 -6.20
N LEU A 149 17.38 -7.88 -5.99
CA LEU A 149 16.47 -6.81 -6.42
C LEU A 149 16.70 -5.55 -5.55
N PRO A 150 17.11 -4.42 -6.12
CA PRO A 150 17.18 -3.16 -5.42
C PRO A 150 15.78 -2.67 -5.00
N VAL A 151 15.64 -2.30 -3.73
CA VAL A 151 14.39 -1.82 -3.15
C VAL A 151 14.62 -0.46 -2.49
N PHE A 152 13.99 0.58 -2.98
CA PHE A 152 14.03 1.89 -2.35
C PHE A 152 12.72 2.16 -1.60
N LEU A 153 12.82 2.47 -0.31
CA LEU A 153 11.69 2.81 0.56
C LEU A 153 11.67 4.32 0.82
N MET A 154 10.56 4.96 0.50
CA MET A 154 10.37 6.41 0.69
C MET A 154 9.03 6.67 1.37
N ALA A 155 9.03 7.53 2.40
CA ALA A 155 7.80 7.98 3.07
C ALA A 155 8.04 9.33 3.75
N GLY A 156 6.98 10.12 3.89
CA GLY A 156 6.99 11.31 4.73
C GLY A 156 7.08 10.97 6.21
N ASP A 157 7.69 11.81 6.99
CA ASP A 157 7.75 11.68 8.45
C ASP A 157 6.40 11.96 9.13
N GLY A 158 5.50 12.69 8.44
CA GLY A 158 4.12 12.93 8.84
C GLY A 158 3.11 11.93 8.28
N ASP A 159 3.54 10.92 7.49
CA ASP A 159 2.64 9.97 6.85
C ASP A 159 2.03 8.96 7.86
N PRO A 160 0.70 9.02 8.11
CA PRO A 160 0.04 8.09 9.05
C PRO A 160 -0.03 6.66 8.53
N VAL A 161 0.00 6.43 7.22
CA VAL A 161 0.00 5.09 6.61
C VAL A 161 1.25 4.32 7.04
N GLY A 162 2.41 4.97 7.00
CA GLY A 162 3.69 4.45 7.46
C GLY A 162 3.91 4.50 8.97
N GLU A 163 2.88 4.85 9.79
CA GLU A 163 3.02 5.09 11.24
C GLU A 163 4.11 6.13 11.54
N TYR A 164 4.11 7.22 10.78
CA TYR A 164 5.12 8.29 10.94
C TYR A 164 6.55 7.73 10.80
N GLY A 165 6.75 6.88 9.78
CA GLY A 165 8.01 6.20 9.46
C GLY A 165 8.30 4.91 10.24
N LYS A 166 7.61 4.63 11.36
CA LYS A 166 7.88 3.44 12.20
C LYS A 166 7.64 2.13 11.44
N SER A 167 6.53 2.07 10.70
CA SER A 167 6.15 0.87 9.94
C SER A 167 7.07 0.66 8.73
N VAL A 168 7.52 1.74 8.09
CA VAL A 168 8.48 1.68 6.98
C VAL A 168 9.85 1.16 7.47
N LYS A 169 10.32 1.61 8.64
CA LYS A 169 11.53 1.08 9.29
C LYS A 169 11.42 -0.42 9.61
N LYS A 170 10.22 -0.89 10.01
CA LYS A 170 9.97 -2.33 10.19
C LYS A 170 10.07 -3.09 8.87
N LEU A 171 9.56 -2.52 7.76
CA LEU A 171 9.67 -3.13 6.43
C LEU A 171 11.12 -3.24 6.00
N PHE A 172 11.87 -2.14 6.09
CA PHE A 172 13.32 -2.11 5.85
C PHE A 172 14.05 -3.22 6.62
N THR A 173 13.84 -3.26 7.95
CA THR A 173 14.46 -4.26 8.80
C THR A 173 14.08 -5.68 8.42
N SER A 174 12.83 -5.90 8.01
CA SER A 174 12.35 -7.20 7.55
C SER A 174 13.04 -7.63 6.27
N TYR A 175 13.18 -6.74 5.30
CA TYR A 175 13.87 -7.02 4.04
C TYR A 175 15.36 -7.29 4.24
N LYS A 176 16.04 -6.49 5.06
CA LYS A 176 17.45 -6.76 5.42
C LYS A 176 17.64 -8.11 6.11
N LYS A 177 16.77 -8.48 7.07
CA LYS A 177 16.80 -9.79 7.75
C LYS A 177 16.53 -10.97 6.80
N LEU A 178 15.85 -10.75 5.70
CA LEU A 178 15.60 -11.76 4.67
C LEU A 178 16.76 -11.87 3.66
N GLY A 179 17.78 -11.03 3.79
CA GLY A 179 18.99 -11.05 2.95
C GLY A 179 18.86 -10.27 1.64
N ILE A 180 17.87 -9.35 1.52
CA ILE A 180 17.84 -8.43 0.38
C ILE A 180 19.05 -7.49 0.51
N LYS A 181 19.92 -7.49 -0.50
CA LYS A 181 21.26 -6.85 -0.42
C LYS A 181 21.16 -5.33 -0.46
N ASP A 182 20.34 -4.80 -1.34
CA ASP A 182 20.19 -3.37 -1.60
C ASP A 182 18.77 -2.91 -1.20
N VAL A 183 18.70 -2.31 0.01
CA VAL A 183 17.49 -1.71 0.58
C VAL A 183 17.87 -0.41 1.24
#